data_cd0111fa7d97b3bca5258a5014b7cfce
#
_entry.id   cd0111fa7d97b3bca5258a5014b7cfce
#
_cell.length_a   1.000
_cell.length_b   1.000
_cell.length_c   1.000
_cell.angle_alpha   90.00
_cell.angle_beta   90.00
_cell.angle_gamma   90.00
#
_symmetry.space_group_name_H-M   'P 1'
#
loop_
_entity.id
_entity.type
_entity.pdbx_description
1 polymer ?
#
loop_
_entity_poly.entity_id
_entity_poly.type
_entity_poly.pdbx_seq_one_letter_code
_entity_poly.pdbx_strand_id
1 'polypeptide(L)'
;MTLSNEWRGDASSGVRLGLRENWRQFSLLMLTDAFVGGMVGLERTVLPLIGAEEFKIASTTIVVSFIVSFGVVKAFANLVSGHLADLYGRKYLLVFGWLAGLPVPFMIGWAPNWGWVVAANALLGINQGFAWSMTVIMKVDLVGPRSRGLAVGLNEFSGYVAVGVTAFLTGYIAEHYGLGPQPFYLGIGFIALGLMLSTLFVRDTRHHVGLEISRHAVAAEVVGFWQVFRRTSFGDRNLFAASQAGLVNNLNDGMSWGIFPLFFSAFGLGVQRIGILKAVYPVVWGVLQTVTGPLSDRWGRKGLIAGGMWVQAGGLFLTAFTHGFRLWLVASVLLGVGTAMVYPTLIASISDASHPSWRARSLSVYRFWRDMGYAIGALSSGIITDLFGAAWAIAAVGGLTLVSGAIVAAVMDERRP
;
A
#
# COMPACT_ATOMS: atom_id res chain seq x y z
N MET A 1 -23.68 7.21 22.50
CA MET A 1 -24.44 7.70 21.36
C MET A 1 -25.04 6.48 20.67
N THR A 2 -26.32 6.26 20.86
CA THR A 2 -27.09 5.15 20.28
C THR A 2 -27.18 5.37 18.78
N LEU A 3 -26.61 4.42 17.99
CA LEU A 3 -26.80 4.36 16.55
C LEU A 3 -28.30 4.31 16.28
N SER A 4 -28.80 5.30 15.57
CA SER A 4 -30.20 5.39 15.20
C SER A 4 -30.65 4.16 14.44
N ASN A 5 -31.85 3.66 14.73
CA ASN A 5 -32.49 2.47 14.14
C ASN A 5 -32.72 2.54 12.61
N GLU A 6 -32.28 3.59 11.94
CA GLU A 6 -32.48 3.83 10.51
C GLU A 6 -31.70 2.88 9.57
N TRP A 7 -30.78 2.07 10.10
CA TRP A 7 -29.89 1.21 9.30
C TRP A 7 -30.26 -0.29 9.32
N ARG A 8 -31.39 -0.67 9.90
CA ARG A 8 -31.92 -2.04 9.75
C ARG A 8 -32.41 -2.21 8.32
N GLY A 9 -31.54 -2.77 7.46
CA GLY A 9 -31.87 -3.05 6.07
C GLY A 9 -33.14 -3.88 5.97
N ASP A 10 -34.13 -3.30 5.32
CA ASP A 10 -35.35 -3.97 4.96
C ASP A 10 -35.00 -5.11 3.99
N ALA A 11 -35.47 -6.34 4.29
CA ALA A 11 -35.22 -7.52 3.45
C ALA A 11 -35.81 -7.39 2.03
N SER A 12 -36.61 -6.32 1.78
CA SER A 12 -37.24 -5.95 0.50
C SER A 12 -36.27 -5.22 -0.49
N SER A 13 -35.02 -4.85 -0.08
CA SER A 13 -34.18 -3.93 -0.86
C SER A 13 -33.50 -4.54 -2.10
N GLY A 14 -33.70 -5.81 -2.42
CA GLY A 14 -33.09 -6.47 -3.59
C GLY A 14 -31.55 -6.60 -3.53
N VAL A 15 -30.91 -6.21 -2.41
CA VAL A 15 -29.46 -6.28 -2.21
C VAL A 15 -29.03 -7.75 -2.03
N ARG A 16 -28.01 -8.17 -2.77
CA ARG A 16 -27.43 -9.52 -2.68
C ARG A 16 -25.93 -9.44 -2.46
N LEU A 17 -25.39 -10.32 -1.59
CA LEU A 17 -23.96 -10.49 -1.42
C LEU A 17 -23.44 -11.50 -2.45
N GLY A 18 -22.27 -11.23 -3.01
CA GLY A 18 -21.62 -12.15 -3.95
C GLY A 18 -20.89 -11.41 -5.07
N LEU A 19 -19.80 -12.01 -5.56
CA LEU A 19 -19.02 -11.44 -6.66
C LEU A 19 -19.82 -11.43 -7.98
N ARG A 20 -20.56 -12.53 -8.27
CA ARG A 20 -21.39 -12.65 -9.48
C ARG A 20 -22.52 -11.64 -9.50
N GLU A 21 -23.17 -11.46 -8.36
CA GLU A 21 -24.31 -10.57 -8.17
C GLU A 21 -23.93 -9.11 -8.33
N ASN A 22 -22.69 -8.77 -7.92
CA ASN A 22 -22.19 -7.40 -7.87
C ASN A 22 -21.03 -7.14 -8.85
N TRP A 23 -20.80 -8.01 -9.86
CA TRP A 23 -19.62 -7.96 -10.71
C TRP A 23 -19.39 -6.58 -11.37
N ARG A 24 -20.45 -5.86 -11.76
CA ARG A 24 -20.34 -4.54 -12.39
C ARG A 24 -19.73 -3.51 -11.45
N GLN A 25 -20.24 -3.43 -10.21
CA GLN A 25 -19.69 -2.52 -9.20
C GLN A 25 -18.31 -2.96 -8.75
N PHE A 26 -18.08 -4.26 -8.64
CA PHE A 26 -16.77 -4.81 -8.30
C PHE A 26 -15.71 -4.45 -9.34
N SER A 27 -15.98 -4.67 -10.63
CA SER A 27 -15.06 -4.32 -11.73
C SER A 27 -14.84 -2.81 -11.84
N LEU A 28 -15.87 -2.00 -11.61
CA LEU A 28 -15.75 -0.55 -11.54
C LEU A 28 -14.82 -0.10 -10.41
N LEU A 29 -14.95 -0.71 -9.23
CA LEU A 29 -14.05 -0.46 -8.10
C LEU A 29 -12.63 -0.97 -8.35
N MET A 30 -12.44 -2.06 -9.13
CA MET A 30 -11.13 -2.51 -9.60
C MET A 30 -10.46 -1.45 -10.48
N LEU A 31 -11.20 -0.90 -11.44
CA LEU A 31 -10.69 0.16 -12.33
C LEU A 31 -10.38 1.44 -11.54
N THR A 32 -11.25 1.83 -10.63
CA THR A 32 -11.03 2.97 -9.74
C THR A 32 -9.75 2.78 -8.91
N ASP A 33 -9.56 1.59 -8.36
CA ASP A 33 -8.36 1.25 -7.59
C ASP A 33 -7.09 1.25 -8.44
N ALA A 34 -7.16 0.80 -9.70
CA ALA A 34 -6.05 0.91 -10.63
C ALA A 34 -5.62 2.38 -10.84
N PHE A 35 -6.56 3.32 -10.94
CA PHE A 35 -6.21 4.75 -11.00
C PHE A 35 -5.61 5.26 -9.68
N VAL A 36 -6.10 4.78 -8.52
CA VAL A 36 -5.49 5.10 -7.22
C VAL A 36 -4.04 4.59 -7.15
N GLY A 37 -3.80 3.36 -7.59
CA GLY A 37 -2.44 2.79 -7.70
C GLY A 37 -1.57 3.57 -8.69
N GLY A 38 -2.15 3.96 -9.84
CA GLY A 38 -1.48 4.80 -10.82
C GLY A 38 -0.94 6.10 -10.25
N MET A 39 -1.68 6.76 -9.35
CA MET A 39 -1.22 7.98 -8.69
C MET A 39 0.08 7.78 -7.89
N VAL A 40 0.26 6.65 -7.23
CA VAL A 40 1.54 6.31 -6.56
C VAL A 40 2.62 5.97 -7.60
N GLY A 41 2.23 5.26 -8.66
CA GLY A 41 3.15 4.87 -9.73
C GLY A 41 3.81 6.05 -10.45
N LEU A 42 3.11 7.21 -10.55
CA LEU A 42 3.62 8.43 -11.17
C LEU A 42 4.99 8.85 -10.64
N GLU A 43 5.23 8.66 -9.36
CA GLU A 43 6.37 9.21 -8.64
C GLU A 43 7.52 8.22 -8.49
N ARG A 44 7.23 6.92 -8.66
CA ARG A 44 8.14 5.82 -8.34
C ARG A 44 9.46 5.81 -9.10
N THR A 45 9.46 6.36 -10.31
CA THR A 45 10.65 6.39 -11.18
C THR A 45 11.26 7.78 -11.20
N VAL A 46 10.45 8.81 -11.42
CA VAL A 46 10.94 10.14 -11.80
C VAL A 46 11.17 11.08 -10.63
N LEU A 47 10.36 11.01 -9.56
CA LEU A 47 10.38 12.05 -8.53
C LEU A 47 11.69 12.17 -7.75
N PRO A 48 12.37 11.06 -7.35
CA PRO A 48 13.71 11.17 -6.75
C PRO A 48 14.75 11.78 -7.71
N LEU A 49 14.65 11.48 -9.02
CA LEU A 49 15.55 12.04 -10.03
C LEU A 49 15.29 13.54 -10.24
N ILE A 50 14.03 13.98 -10.25
CA ILE A 50 13.65 15.40 -10.28
C ILE A 50 14.29 16.14 -9.10
N GLY A 51 14.21 15.60 -7.89
CA GLY A 51 14.84 16.19 -6.71
C GLY A 51 16.35 16.37 -6.88
N ALA A 52 17.04 15.37 -7.37
CA ALA A 52 18.48 15.42 -7.57
C ALA A 52 18.92 16.25 -8.79
N GLU A 53 18.24 16.09 -9.94
CA GLU A 53 18.69 16.64 -11.23
C GLU A 53 18.10 18.01 -11.54
N GLU A 54 16.81 18.26 -11.26
CA GLU A 54 16.16 19.54 -11.54
C GLU A 54 16.29 20.52 -10.36
N PHE A 55 15.96 20.05 -9.14
CA PHE A 55 16.08 20.88 -7.93
C PHE A 55 17.50 20.95 -7.37
N LYS A 56 18.45 20.16 -7.91
CA LYS A 56 19.86 20.13 -7.48
C LYS A 56 20.06 19.87 -5.99
N ILE A 57 19.18 19.08 -5.39
CA ILE A 57 19.24 18.74 -3.96
C ILE A 57 20.35 17.72 -3.74
N ALA A 58 21.38 18.10 -3.01
CA ALA A 58 22.51 17.22 -2.72
C ALA A 58 22.20 16.15 -1.64
N SER A 59 21.37 16.48 -0.65
CA SER A 59 21.02 15.57 0.44
C SER A 59 19.91 14.61 0.01
N THR A 60 20.18 13.33 0.05
CA THR A 60 19.21 12.28 -0.21
C THR A 60 18.07 12.31 0.82
N THR A 61 18.39 12.63 2.09
CA THR A 61 17.39 12.80 3.15
C THR A 61 16.35 13.86 2.78
N ILE A 62 16.79 14.98 2.18
CA ILE A 62 15.86 16.03 1.71
C ILE A 62 15.08 15.52 0.49
N VAL A 63 15.72 14.86 -0.46
CA VAL A 63 15.03 14.28 -1.63
C VAL A 63 13.90 13.35 -1.20
N VAL A 64 14.13 12.44 -0.25
CA VAL A 64 13.10 11.46 0.17
C VAL A 64 12.06 12.01 1.14
N SER A 65 12.13 13.28 1.53
CA SER A 65 11.19 13.91 2.47
C SER A 65 9.71 13.85 2.00
N PHE A 66 9.49 13.79 0.69
CA PHE A 66 8.15 13.62 0.13
C PHE A 66 7.53 12.26 0.52
N ILE A 67 8.34 11.19 0.58
CA ILE A 67 7.88 9.86 1.00
C ILE A 67 7.58 9.85 2.51
N VAL A 68 8.37 10.58 3.30
CA VAL A 68 8.11 10.76 4.73
C VAL A 68 6.75 11.43 4.95
N SER A 69 6.49 12.54 4.25
CA SER A 69 5.21 13.25 4.28
C SER A 69 4.06 12.34 3.87
N PHE A 70 4.19 11.65 2.74
CA PHE A 70 3.23 10.68 2.26
C PHE A 70 2.93 9.58 3.29
N GLY A 71 3.97 8.91 3.81
CA GLY A 71 3.84 7.78 4.73
C GLY A 71 3.15 8.14 6.04
N VAL A 72 3.58 9.25 6.66
CA VAL A 72 2.97 9.74 7.90
C VAL A 72 1.50 10.08 7.70
N VAL A 73 1.18 10.89 6.70
CA VAL A 73 -0.20 11.31 6.46
C VAL A 73 -1.09 10.13 6.08
N LYS A 74 -0.60 9.21 5.23
CA LYS A 74 -1.33 7.99 4.88
C LYS A 74 -1.60 7.10 6.09
N ALA A 75 -0.62 6.95 7.00
CA ALA A 75 -0.78 6.14 8.20
C ALA A 75 -1.92 6.65 9.08
N PHE A 76 -1.97 7.96 9.35
CA PHE A 76 -3.05 8.57 10.10
C PHE A 76 -4.40 8.54 9.36
N ALA A 77 -4.40 8.79 8.05
CA ALA A 77 -5.62 8.70 7.24
C ALA A 77 -6.22 7.29 7.28
N ASN A 78 -5.39 6.24 7.17
CA ASN A 78 -5.83 4.85 7.29
C ASN A 78 -6.37 4.51 8.69
N LEU A 79 -5.76 5.07 9.74
CA LEU A 79 -6.21 4.82 11.11
C LEU A 79 -7.64 5.28 11.35
N VAL A 80 -8.05 6.39 10.71
CA VAL A 80 -9.38 6.99 10.90
C VAL A 80 -10.37 6.62 9.79
N SER A 81 -9.91 6.15 8.64
CA SER A 81 -10.74 5.92 7.43
C SER A 81 -11.90 4.96 7.69
N GLY A 82 -11.68 3.87 8.43
CA GLY A 82 -12.72 2.89 8.74
C GLY A 82 -13.84 3.49 9.59
N HIS A 83 -13.48 4.24 10.63
CA HIS A 83 -14.46 4.90 11.50
C HIS A 83 -15.29 5.96 10.75
N LEU A 84 -14.61 6.78 9.95
CA LEU A 84 -15.28 7.79 9.14
C LEU A 84 -16.17 7.17 8.06
N ALA A 85 -15.80 6.00 7.51
CA ALA A 85 -16.62 5.26 6.56
C ALA A 85 -17.95 4.80 7.16
N ASP A 86 -17.97 4.43 8.42
CA ASP A 86 -19.18 4.05 9.12
C ASP A 86 -20.09 5.26 9.41
N LEU A 87 -19.51 6.44 9.66
CA LEU A 87 -20.27 7.68 9.93
C LEU A 87 -20.84 8.31 8.65
N TYR A 88 -19.97 8.54 7.65
CA TYR A 88 -20.32 9.34 6.47
C TYR A 88 -20.67 8.50 5.24
N GLY A 89 -20.25 7.22 5.20
CA GLY A 89 -20.44 6.32 4.06
C GLY A 89 -19.18 6.16 3.21
N ARG A 90 -19.10 4.99 2.56
CA ARG A 90 -17.91 4.58 1.79
C ARG A 90 -17.72 5.43 0.55
N LYS A 91 -18.78 5.71 -0.18
CA LYS A 91 -18.73 6.51 -1.42
C LYS A 91 -18.24 7.94 -1.16
N TYR A 92 -18.74 8.60 -0.11
CA TYR A 92 -18.34 9.97 0.19
C TYR A 92 -16.85 10.08 0.51
N LEU A 93 -16.31 9.11 1.26
CA LEU A 93 -14.88 9.10 1.58
C LEU A 93 -14.00 8.73 0.36
N LEU A 94 -14.50 7.88 -0.55
CA LEU A 94 -13.82 7.62 -1.82
C LEU A 94 -13.72 8.91 -2.65
N VAL A 95 -14.80 9.65 -2.78
CA VAL A 95 -14.83 10.94 -3.50
C VAL A 95 -13.95 11.97 -2.80
N PHE A 96 -14.01 12.06 -1.46
CA PHE A 96 -13.12 12.94 -0.69
C PHE A 96 -11.64 12.61 -0.94
N GLY A 97 -11.28 11.33 -0.97
CA GLY A 97 -9.93 10.90 -1.32
C GLY A 97 -9.50 11.40 -2.71
N TRP A 98 -10.39 11.33 -3.72
CA TRP A 98 -10.10 11.87 -5.04
C TRP A 98 -9.98 13.39 -5.07
N LEU A 99 -10.82 14.11 -4.32
CA LEU A 99 -10.71 15.58 -4.21
C LEU A 99 -9.39 16.00 -3.55
N ALA A 100 -8.94 15.28 -2.53
CA ALA A 100 -7.63 15.53 -1.92
C ALA A 100 -6.47 15.25 -2.90
N GLY A 101 -6.61 14.25 -3.77
CA GLY A 101 -5.63 13.93 -4.81
C GLY A 101 -5.63 14.89 -6.01
N LEU A 102 -6.72 15.65 -6.21
CA LEU A 102 -6.91 16.50 -7.39
C LEU A 102 -5.74 17.46 -7.67
N PRO A 103 -5.19 18.19 -6.70
CA PRO A 103 -4.09 19.12 -6.96
C PRO A 103 -2.72 18.44 -7.14
N VAL A 104 -2.56 17.16 -6.75
CA VAL A 104 -1.26 16.48 -6.67
C VAL A 104 -0.46 16.52 -7.98
N PRO A 105 -0.98 16.06 -9.14
CA PRO A 105 -0.18 16.05 -10.37
C PRO A 105 0.17 17.47 -10.85
N PHE A 106 -0.67 18.46 -10.56
CA PHE A 106 -0.39 19.85 -10.86
C PHE A 106 0.70 20.42 -9.94
N MET A 107 0.60 20.17 -8.64
CA MET A 107 1.58 20.64 -7.67
C MET A 107 2.98 20.05 -7.92
N ILE A 108 3.07 18.81 -8.38
CA ILE A 108 4.36 18.20 -8.70
C ILE A 108 4.85 18.64 -10.06
N GLY A 109 4.02 18.59 -11.10
CA GLY A 109 4.41 18.92 -12.47
C GLY A 109 4.87 20.37 -12.67
N TRP A 110 4.39 21.30 -11.82
CA TRP A 110 4.76 22.72 -11.87
C TRP A 110 5.26 23.24 -10.51
N ALA A 111 5.94 22.39 -9.75
CA ALA A 111 6.47 22.73 -8.43
C ALA A 111 7.54 23.84 -8.52
N PRO A 112 7.35 25.00 -7.87
CA PRO A 112 8.38 26.06 -7.85
C PRO A 112 9.56 25.73 -6.93
N ASN A 113 9.37 24.84 -5.98
CA ASN A 113 10.39 24.34 -5.05
C ASN A 113 10.00 22.98 -4.46
N TRP A 114 10.95 22.32 -3.79
CA TRP A 114 10.74 20.98 -3.23
C TRP A 114 9.66 20.92 -2.14
N GLY A 115 9.41 22.00 -1.42
CA GLY A 115 8.33 22.09 -0.43
C GLY A 115 6.93 21.84 -1.03
N TRP A 116 6.70 22.27 -2.28
CA TRP A 116 5.46 21.97 -3.00
C TRP A 116 5.30 20.48 -3.29
N VAL A 117 6.39 19.79 -3.62
CA VAL A 117 6.41 18.33 -3.82
C VAL A 117 6.08 17.61 -2.52
N VAL A 118 6.69 18.03 -1.40
CA VAL A 118 6.40 17.49 -0.07
C VAL A 118 4.94 17.72 0.33
N ALA A 119 4.39 18.91 0.07
CA ALA A 119 2.98 19.22 0.34
C ALA A 119 2.02 18.40 -0.55
N ALA A 120 2.36 18.24 -1.84
CA ALA A 120 1.59 17.39 -2.76
C ALA A 120 1.53 15.94 -2.26
N ASN A 121 2.63 15.44 -1.71
CA ASN A 121 2.69 14.08 -1.16
C ASN A 121 1.92 13.91 0.16
N ALA A 122 1.76 14.95 0.96
CA ALA A 122 0.80 14.93 2.06
C ALA A 122 -0.64 14.74 1.54
N LEU A 123 -1.03 15.45 0.48
CA LEU A 123 -2.34 15.28 -0.16
C LEU A 123 -2.49 13.91 -0.83
N LEU A 124 -1.42 13.39 -1.45
CA LEU A 124 -1.39 12.03 -1.97
C LEU A 124 -1.56 10.99 -0.83
N GLY A 125 -0.97 11.23 0.34
CA GLY A 125 -1.17 10.42 1.53
C GLY A 125 -2.63 10.37 1.96
N ILE A 126 -3.35 11.51 1.95
CA ILE A 126 -4.80 11.57 2.20
C ILE A 126 -5.56 10.79 1.12
N ASN A 127 -5.26 11.04 -0.16
CA ASN A 127 -5.87 10.32 -1.28
C ASN A 127 -5.75 8.81 -1.10
N GLN A 128 -4.54 8.33 -0.86
CA GLN A 128 -4.27 6.90 -0.71
C GLN A 128 -4.92 6.31 0.55
N GLY A 129 -4.88 7.02 1.67
CA GLY A 129 -5.49 6.60 2.93
C GLY A 129 -7.01 6.43 2.83
N PHE A 130 -7.70 7.29 2.07
CA PHE A 130 -9.14 7.20 1.88
C PHE A 130 -9.52 6.40 0.63
N ALA A 131 -9.02 6.75 -0.56
CA ALA A 131 -9.48 6.12 -1.80
C ALA A 131 -9.09 4.64 -1.86
N TRP A 132 -7.84 4.27 -1.56
CA TRP A 132 -7.42 2.86 -1.51
C TRP A 132 -8.21 2.07 -0.47
N SER A 133 -8.35 2.62 0.75
CA SER A 133 -9.10 1.93 1.80
C SER A 133 -10.57 1.73 1.44
N MET A 134 -11.21 2.72 0.81
CA MET A 134 -12.61 2.61 0.41
C MET A 134 -12.80 1.60 -0.72
N THR A 135 -11.91 1.53 -1.71
CA THR A 135 -11.99 0.51 -2.76
C THR A 135 -11.89 -0.90 -2.20
N VAL A 136 -11.00 -1.14 -1.20
CA VAL A 136 -10.90 -2.42 -0.48
C VAL A 136 -12.19 -2.72 0.28
N ILE A 137 -12.63 -1.79 1.15
CA ILE A 137 -13.79 -1.99 2.03
C ILE A 137 -15.04 -2.25 1.20
N MET A 138 -15.30 -1.45 0.18
CA MET A 138 -16.48 -1.60 -0.68
C MET A 138 -16.50 -2.94 -1.41
N LYS A 139 -15.36 -3.42 -1.92
CA LYS A 139 -15.29 -4.75 -2.56
C LYS A 139 -15.58 -5.87 -1.56
N VAL A 140 -15.06 -5.74 -0.34
CA VAL A 140 -15.35 -6.70 0.76
C VAL A 140 -16.83 -6.68 1.12
N ASP A 141 -17.45 -5.50 1.22
CA ASP A 141 -18.88 -5.36 1.50
C ASP A 141 -19.76 -6.04 0.42
N LEU A 142 -19.37 -5.89 -0.87
CA LEU A 142 -20.13 -6.46 -2.00
C LEU A 142 -20.11 -8.00 -2.02
N VAL A 143 -18.99 -8.62 -1.66
CA VAL A 143 -18.84 -10.09 -1.79
C VAL A 143 -19.27 -10.85 -0.54
N GLY A 144 -19.24 -10.21 0.62
CA GLY A 144 -19.58 -10.82 1.91
C GLY A 144 -18.50 -11.78 2.44
N PRO A 145 -18.76 -12.47 3.56
CA PRO A 145 -17.75 -13.18 4.36
C PRO A 145 -16.96 -14.27 3.62
N ARG A 146 -17.64 -15.01 2.73
CA ARG A 146 -17.05 -16.19 2.05
C ARG A 146 -15.96 -15.87 1.03
N SER A 147 -15.96 -14.65 0.48
CA SER A 147 -15.07 -14.26 -0.62
C SER A 147 -14.21 -13.04 -0.32
N ARG A 148 -14.06 -12.67 0.97
CA ARG A 148 -13.28 -11.50 1.40
C ARG A 148 -11.83 -11.57 0.97
N GLY A 149 -11.19 -12.73 1.15
CA GLY A 149 -9.80 -12.92 0.74
C GLY A 149 -9.59 -12.70 -0.75
N LEU A 150 -10.51 -13.22 -1.58
CA LEU A 150 -10.48 -12.98 -3.03
C LEU A 150 -10.67 -11.49 -3.37
N ALA A 151 -11.61 -10.82 -2.70
CA ALA A 151 -11.86 -9.39 -2.94
C ALA A 151 -10.64 -8.52 -2.61
N VAL A 152 -9.99 -8.79 -1.47
CA VAL A 152 -8.74 -8.11 -1.08
C VAL A 152 -7.62 -8.42 -2.07
N GLY A 153 -7.43 -9.70 -2.42
CA GLY A 153 -6.39 -10.11 -3.37
C GLY A 153 -6.55 -9.45 -4.75
N LEU A 154 -7.78 -9.39 -5.28
CA LEU A 154 -8.07 -8.71 -6.54
C LEU A 154 -7.91 -7.19 -6.44
N ASN A 155 -8.24 -6.58 -5.29
CA ASN A 155 -7.97 -5.17 -5.05
C ASN A 155 -6.49 -4.87 -5.16
N GLU A 156 -5.69 -5.56 -4.35
CA GLU A 156 -4.25 -5.33 -4.31
C GLU A 156 -3.59 -5.66 -5.66
N PHE A 157 -4.08 -6.67 -6.38
CA PHE A 157 -3.66 -6.97 -7.75
C PHE A 157 -3.86 -5.74 -8.66
N SER A 158 -5.06 -5.17 -8.71
CA SER A 158 -5.36 -4.03 -9.59
C SER A 158 -4.51 -2.80 -9.24
N GLY A 159 -4.39 -2.50 -7.94
CA GLY A 159 -3.62 -1.36 -7.46
C GLY A 159 -2.12 -1.50 -7.76
N TYR A 160 -1.48 -2.59 -7.35
CA TYR A 160 -0.02 -2.74 -7.52
C TYR A 160 0.42 -3.00 -8.96
N VAL A 161 -0.37 -3.68 -9.77
CA VAL A 161 -0.09 -3.76 -11.22
C VAL A 161 -0.14 -2.37 -11.84
N ALA A 162 -1.12 -1.55 -11.48
CA ALA A 162 -1.20 -0.17 -11.96
C ALA A 162 -0.04 0.71 -11.47
N VAL A 163 0.41 0.54 -10.21
CA VAL A 163 1.66 1.18 -9.71
C VAL A 163 2.83 0.86 -10.65
N GLY A 164 3.04 -0.42 -10.96
CA GLY A 164 4.16 -0.84 -11.79
C GLY A 164 4.05 -0.35 -13.24
N VAL A 165 2.88 -0.51 -13.85
CA VAL A 165 2.64 -0.03 -15.23
C VAL A 165 2.88 1.47 -15.33
N THR A 166 2.38 2.25 -14.36
CA THR A 166 2.55 3.70 -14.36
C THR A 166 4.01 4.09 -14.09
N ALA A 167 4.73 3.40 -13.21
CA ALA A 167 6.16 3.63 -12.99
C ALA A 167 6.99 3.38 -14.25
N PHE A 168 6.64 2.37 -15.04
CA PHE A 168 7.24 2.16 -16.37
C PHE A 168 6.91 3.30 -17.33
N LEU A 169 5.62 3.65 -17.44
CA LEU A 169 5.16 4.69 -18.37
C LEU A 169 5.80 6.05 -18.05
N THR A 170 5.90 6.43 -16.79
CA THR A 170 6.58 7.69 -16.41
C THR A 170 8.07 7.66 -16.73
N GLY A 171 8.74 6.52 -16.52
CA GLY A 171 10.14 6.35 -16.93
C GLY A 171 10.33 6.43 -18.45
N TYR A 172 9.42 5.83 -19.23
CA TYR A 172 9.40 5.91 -20.69
C TYR A 172 9.17 7.34 -21.19
N ILE A 173 8.17 8.03 -20.63
CA ILE A 173 7.86 9.41 -21.00
C ILE A 173 9.04 10.34 -20.63
N ALA A 174 9.63 10.16 -19.45
CA ALA A 174 10.76 10.96 -19.00
C ALA A 174 12.02 10.80 -19.87
N GLU A 175 12.29 9.60 -20.37
CA GLU A 175 13.41 9.34 -21.28
C GLU A 175 13.27 10.12 -22.60
N HIS A 176 12.03 10.31 -23.10
CA HIS A 176 11.79 10.91 -24.42
C HIS A 176 11.45 12.41 -24.36
N TYR A 177 10.86 12.88 -23.25
CA TYR A 177 10.30 14.21 -23.14
C TYR A 177 10.85 15.00 -21.93
N GLY A 178 11.73 14.41 -21.12
CA GLY A 178 12.27 15.01 -19.88
C GLY A 178 11.51 14.62 -18.62
N LEU A 179 12.12 14.91 -17.48
CA LEU A 179 11.62 14.48 -16.16
C LEU A 179 10.30 15.14 -15.75
N GLY A 180 10.02 16.35 -16.18
CA GLY A 180 8.77 17.06 -15.89
C GLY A 180 8.42 18.10 -16.96
N PRO A 181 7.12 18.53 -17.06
CA PRO A 181 5.91 18.06 -16.37
C PRO A 181 5.20 16.87 -17.05
N GLN A 182 5.70 16.41 -18.22
CA GLN A 182 5.01 15.46 -19.10
C GLN A 182 4.61 14.14 -18.44
N PRO A 183 5.43 13.48 -17.59
CA PRO A 183 5.03 12.26 -16.89
C PRO A 183 3.77 12.42 -16.03
N PHE A 184 3.54 13.63 -15.48
CA PHE A 184 2.44 13.91 -14.56
C PHE A 184 1.09 14.15 -15.26
N TYR A 185 1.07 14.31 -16.61
CA TYR A 185 -0.19 14.36 -17.37
C TYR A 185 -1.01 13.07 -17.21
N LEU A 186 -0.37 11.92 -17.01
CA LEU A 186 -1.07 10.67 -16.68
C LEU A 186 -1.89 10.81 -15.39
N GLY A 187 -1.33 11.49 -14.38
CA GLY A 187 -2.00 11.73 -13.10
C GLY A 187 -3.26 12.59 -13.25
N ILE A 188 -3.23 13.59 -14.12
CA ILE A 188 -4.41 14.41 -14.45
C ILE A 188 -5.52 13.51 -15.01
N GLY A 189 -5.16 12.59 -15.92
CA GLY A 189 -6.10 11.60 -16.47
C GLY A 189 -6.66 10.67 -15.40
N PHE A 190 -5.82 10.14 -14.50
CA PHE A 190 -6.24 9.25 -13.42
C PHE A 190 -7.19 9.94 -12.44
N ILE A 191 -6.90 11.19 -12.05
CA ILE A 191 -7.78 11.99 -11.17
C ILE A 191 -9.11 12.27 -11.85
N ALA A 192 -9.11 12.74 -13.09
CA ALA A 192 -10.34 13.05 -13.82
C ALA A 192 -11.23 11.83 -13.95
N LEU A 193 -10.67 10.70 -14.40
CA LEU A 193 -11.41 9.45 -14.56
C LEU A 193 -11.82 8.85 -13.21
N GLY A 194 -10.93 8.81 -12.23
CA GLY A 194 -11.20 8.27 -10.90
C GLY A 194 -12.31 9.03 -10.18
N LEU A 195 -12.26 10.37 -10.22
CA LEU A 195 -13.29 11.24 -9.64
C LEU A 195 -14.63 11.09 -10.38
N MET A 196 -14.61 11.11 -11.71
CA MET A 196 -15.80 10.94 -12.54
C MET A 196 -16.47 9.58 -12.28
N LEU A 197 -15.71 8.48 -12.31
CA LEU A 197 -16.26 7.14 -12.06
C LEU A 197 -16.81 7.02 -10.64
N SER A 198 -16.09 7.54 -9.65
CA SER A 198 -16.47 7.45 -8.25
C SER A 198 -17.74 8.28 -7.95
N THR A 199 -17.88 9.44 -8.57
CA THR A 199 -19.08 10.30 -8.36
C THR A 199 -20.30 9.79 -9.08
N LEU A 200 -20.17 9.42 -10.38
CA LEU A 200 -21.31 9.12 -11.24
C LEU A 200 -21.76 7.65 -11.18
N PHE A 201 -20.82 6.70 -11.08
CA PHE A 201 -21.12 5.28 -11.30
C PHE A 201 -20.94 4.40 -10.06
N VAL A 202 -20.04 4.74 -9.13
CA VAL A 202 -19.87 3.97 -7.88
C VAL A 202 -21.07 4.21 -6.97
N ARG A 203 -21.62 3.11 -6.42
CA ARG A 203 -22.74 3.12 -5.46
C ARG A 203 -22.21 2.84 -4.05
N ASP A 204 -22.80 3.47 -3.04
CA ASP A 204 -22.45 3.21 -1.63
C ASP A 204 -22.81 1.77 -1.23
N THR A 205 -21.97 1.15 -0.41
CA THR A 205 -22.12 -0.26 -0.01
C THR A 205 -22.70 -0.45 1.39
N ARG A 206 -23.16 0.59 2.08
CA ARG A 206 -23.73 0.51 3.44
C ARG A 206 -24.89 -0.46 3.58
N HIS A 207 -25.73 -0.57 2.56
CA HIS A 207 -26.85 -1.53 2.56
C HIS A 207 -26.39 -3.00 2.56
N HIS A 208 -25.25 -3.31 1.93
CA HIS A 208 -24.65 -4.64 1.96
C HIS A 208 -24.15 -5.00 3.36
N VAL A 209 -23.56 -4.04 4.07
CA VAL A 209 -23.14 -4.20 5.47
C VAL A 209 -24.34 -4.44 6.38
N GLY A 210 -25.43 -3.66 6.22
CA GLY A 210 -26.69 -3.86 6.97
C GLY A 210 -27.25 -5.28 6.80
N LEU A 211 -27.23 -5.81 5.57
CA LEU A 211 -27.66 -7.17 5.27
C LEU A 211 -26.75 -8.24 5.94
N GLU A 212 -25.44 -8.01 5.98
CA GLU A 212 -24.51 -8.91 6.65
C GLU A 212 -24.72 -8.93 8.16
N ILE A 213 -24.85 -7.77 8.80
CA ILE A 213 -25.08 -7.65 10.25
C ILE A 213 -26.38 -8.35 10.65
N SER A 214 -27.45 -8.23 9.86
CA SER A 214 -28.72 -8.88 10.16
C SER A 214 -28.66 -10.42 10.15
N ARG A 215 -27.66 -10.99 9.48
CA ARG A 215 -27.44 -12.45 9.37
C ARG A 215 -26.49 -13.05 10.42
N HIS A 216 -25.71 -12.23 11.12
CA HIS A 216 -24.67 -12.69 12.03
C HIS A 216 -24.72 -11.96 13.38
N ALA A 217 -25.49 -12.48 14.32
CA ALA A 217 -25.46 -12.01 15.71
C ALA A 217 -24.23 -12.60 16.41
N VAL A 218 -23.14 -11.83 16.51
CA VAL A 218 -21.98 -12.21 17.33
C VAL A 218 -22.00 -11.37 18.60
N ALA A 219 -21.86 -12.01 19.78
CA ALA A 219 -21.74 -11.30 21.05
C ALA A 219 -20.53 -10.35 20.98
N ALA A 220 -20.77 -9.06 21.19
CA ALA A 220 -19.74 -8.02 21.08
C ALA A 220 -18.89 -7.96 22.37
N GLU A 221 -17.61 -8.26 22.27
CA GLU A 221 -16.64 -7.91 23.31
C GLU A 221 -16.34 -6.39 23.20
N VAL A 222 -16.70 -5.62 24.23
CA VAL A 222 -16.48 -4.16 24.23
C VAL A 222 -15.04 -3.90 24.70
N VAL A 223 -14.14 -3.70 23.75
CA VAL A 223 -12.72 -3.35 24.02
C VAL A 223 -12.46 -1.91 23.55
N GLY A 224 -11.84 -1.08 24.41
CA GLY A 224 -11.50 0.30 24.07
C GLY A 224 -10.43 0.39 22.97
N PHE A 225 -10.42 1.50 22.18
CA PHE A 225 -9.46 1.69 21.09
C PHE A 225 -8.00 1.56 21.55
N TRP A 226 -7.62 2.22 22.63
CA TRP A 226 -6.24 2.20 23.15
C TRP A 226 -5.81 0.82 23.65
N GLN A 227 -6.75 0.02 24.14
CA GLN A 227 -6.49 -1.36 24.55
C GLN A 227 -6.22 -2.23 23.31
N VAL A 228 -6.99 -2.07 22.24
CA VAL A 228 -6.74 -2.75 20.95
C VAL A 228 -5.40 -2.29 20.36
N PHE A 229 -5.11 -0.99 20.38
CA PHE A 229 -3.84 -0.43 19.90
C PHE A 229 -2.65 -1.07 20.62
N ARG A 230 -2.65 -1.06 21.97
CA ARG A 230 -1.59 -1.66 22.77
C ARG A 230 -1.46 -3.17 22.54
N ARG A 231 -2.60 -3.88 22.45
CA ARG A 231 -2.62 -5.33 22.24
C ARG A 231 -2.07 -5.70 20.88
N THR A 232 -2.45 -4.98 19.83
CA THR A 232 -1.99 -5.21 18.45
C THR A 232 -0.52 -4.83 18.27
N SER A 233 -0.06 -3.77 18.94
CA SER A 233 1.30 -3.26 18.77
C SER A 233 2.34 -4.02 19.60
N PHE A 234 1.97 -4.48 20.83
CA PHE A 234 2.95 -4.97 21.81
C PHE A 234 2.45 -6.11 22.71
N GLY A 235 1.13 -6.27 22.87
CA GLY A 235 0.57 -7.13 23.91
C GLY A 235 0.31 -8.58 23.51
N ASP A 236 0.13 -8.87 22.22
CA ASP A 236 -0.05 -10.22 21.69
C ASP A 236 1.11 -10.58 20.77
N ARG A 237 1.69 -11.76 20.95
CA ARG A 237 2.90 -12.20 20.22
C ARG A 237 2.69 -12.27 18.70
N ASN A 238 1.54 -12.78 18.27
CA ASN A 238 1.23 -12.93 16.85
C ASN A 238 0.91 -11.57 16.21
N LEU A 239 0.14 -10.72 16.91
CA LEU A 239 -0.18 -9.38 16.44
C LEU A 239 1.06 -8.48 16.38
N PHE A 240 1.94 -8.56 17.38
CA PHE A 240 3.24 -7.86 17.38
C PHE A 240 4.11 -8.34 16.22
N ALA A 241 4.30 -9.66 16.08
CA ALA A 241 5.14 -10.23 15.02
C ALA A 241 4.65 -9.83 13.63
N ALA A 242 3.31 -9.81 13.40
CA ALA A 242 2.74 -9.37 12.15
C ALA A 242 2.87 -7.85 11.96
N SER A 243 2.68 -7.03 13.00
CA SER A 243 2.74 -5.57 12.90
C SER A 243 4.16 -5.07 12.62
N GLN A 244 5.19 -5.64 13.28
CA GLN A 244 6.58 -5.29 13.01
C GLN A 244 7.03 -5.76 11.62
N ALA A 245 6.60 -6.96 11.17
CA ALA A 245 6.91 -7.43 9.83
C ALA A 245 6.24 -6.57 8.75
N GLY A 246 5.02 -6.11 8.98
CA GLY A 246 4.32 -5.18 8.10
C GLY A 246 5.03 -3.82 8.00
N LEU A 247 5.49 -3.28 9.14
CA LEU A 247 6.29 -2.06 9.18
C LEU A 247 7.58 -2.23 8.34
N VAL A 248 8.34 -3.30 8.57
CA VAL A 248 9.62 -3.54 7.86
C VAL A 248 9.39 -3.84 6.38
N ASN A 249 8.32 -4.55 6.02
CA ASN A 249 7.95 -4.77 4.61
C ASN A 249 7.72 -3.45 3.87
N ASN A 250 6.99 -2.49 4.48
CA ASN A 250 6.77 -1.18 3.86
C ASN A 250 7.97 -0.24 4.01
N LEU A 251 8.84 -0.47 4.99
CA LEU A 251 10.13 0.20 5.10
C LEU A 251 11.01 -0.13 3.88
N ASN A 252 11.01 -1.39 3.43
CA ASN A 252 11.68 -1.80 2.18
C ASN A 252 11.12 -1.05 0.97
N ASP A 253 9.79 -0.92 0.89
CA ASP A 253 9.14 -0.23 -0.22
C ASP A 253 9.42 1.28 -0.20
N GLY A 254 9.37 1.93 0.98
CA GLY A 254 9.73 3.34 1.15
C GLY A 254 11.19 3.64 0.77
N MET A 255 12.13 2.80 1.23
CA MET A 255 13.53 2.88 0.83
C MET A 255 13.68 2.68 -0.69
N SER A 256 13.08 1.63 -1.25
CA SER A 256 13.20 1.35 -2.68
C SER A 256 12.61 2.46 -3.55
N TRP A 257 11.54 3.12 -3.08
CA TRP A 257 10.94 4.25 -3.78
C TRP A 257 11.92 5.42 -3.89
N GLY A 258 12.56 5.80 -2.78
CA GLY A 258 13.46 6.96 -2.73
C GLY A 258 14.86 6.68 -3.26
N ILE A 259 15.47 5.55 -2.86
CA ILE A 259 16.89 5.29 -3.07
C ILE A 259 17.18 4.61 -4.41
N PHE A 260 16.36 3.64 -4.85
CA PHE A 260 16.67 2.87 -6.06
C PHE A 260 16.81 3.70 -7.33
N PRO A 261 15.96 4.69 -7.65
CA PRO A 261 16.15 5.51 -8.83
C PRO A 261 17.49 6.25 -8.82
N LEU A 262 17.88 6.82 -7.66
CA LEU A 262 19.15 7.52 -7.48
C LEU A 262 20.35 6.56 -7.59
N PHE A 263 20.24 5.39 -6.95
CA PHE A 263 21.27 4.36 -6.99
C PHE A 263 21.52 3.86 -8.41
N PHE A 264 20.48 3.50 -9.14
CA PHE A 264 20.61 3.00 -10.51
C PHE A 264 21.09 4.09 -11.49
N SER A 265 20.65 5.33 -11.31
CA SER A 265 21.12 6.47 -12.11
C SER A 265 22.62 6.73 -11.88
N ALA A 266 23.11 6.64 -10.64
CA ALA A 266 24.54 6.78 -10.31
C ALA A 266 25.42 5.74 -11.00
N PHE A 267 24.86 4.57 -11.37
CA PHE A 267 25.55 3.56 -12.19
C PHE A 267 25.29 3.70 -13.69
N GLY A 268 24.74 4.82 -14.13
CA GLY A 268 24.58 5.15 -15.55
C GLY A 268 23.36 4.49 -16.23
N LEU A 269 22.37 3.99 -15.49
CA LEU A 269 21.14 3.54 -16.10
C LEU A 269 20.27 4.73 -16.54
N GLY A 270 19.81 4.70 -17.81
CA GLY A 270 18.79 5.64 -18.30
C GLY A 270 17.46 5.47 -17.59
N VAL A 271 16.66 6.53 -17.58
CA VAL A 271 15.40 6.63 -16.81
C VAL A 271 14.40 5.54 -17.21
N GLN A 272 14.34 5.17 -18.50
CA GLN A 272 13.48 4.07 -18.98
C GLN A 272 13.85 2.73 -18.35
N ARG A 273 15.16 2.38 -18.25
CA ARG A 273 15.61 1.14 -17.60
C ARG A 273 15.33 1.15 -16.10
N ILE A 274 15.48 2.30 -15.45
CA ILE A 274 15.07 2.49 -14.06
C ILE A 274 13.56 2.24 -13.93
N GLY A 275 12.75 2.78 -14.83
CA GLY A 275 11.30 2.54 -14.89
C GLY A 275 10.93 1.06 -15.01
N ILE A 276 11.66 0.27 -15.81
CA ILE A 276 11.47 -1.19 -15.89
C ILE A 276 11.73 -1.86 -14.53
N LEU A 277 12.85 -1.55 -13.88
CA LEU A 277 13.18 -2.12 -12.56
C LEU A 277 12.13 -1.74 -11.51
N LYS A 278 11.65 -0.49 -11.55
CA LYS A 278 10.60 0.01 -10.65
C LYS A 278 9.22 -0.57 -10.93
N ALA A 279 8.97 -1.01 -12.16
CA ALA A 279 7.72 -1.67 -12.56
C ALA A 279 7.69 -3.15 -12.14
N VAL A 280 8.79 -3.87 -12.35
CA VAL A 280 8.86 -5.32 -12.11
C VAL A 280 8.52 -5.68 -10.68
N TYR A 281 9.03 -4.96 -9.69
CA TYR A 281 8.78 -5.22 -8.29
C TYR A 281 7.28 -5.22 -7.94
N PRO A 282 6.50 -4.13 -8.14
CA PRO A 282 5.08 -4.11 -7.79
C PRO A 282 4.21 -4.97 -8.71
N VAL A 283 4.59 -5.20 -9.97
CA VAL A 283 3.86 -6.10 -10.87
C VAL A 283 3.99 -7.56 -10.41
N VAL A 284 5.21 -8.02 -10.10
CA VAL A 284 5.43 -9.37 -9.57
C VAL A 284 4.70 -9.56 -8.25
N TRP A 285 4.79 -8.57 -7.36
CA TRP A 285 4.04 -8.55 -6.12
C TRP A 285 2.51 -8.66 -6.36
N GLY A 286 1.94 -7.74 -7.17
CA GLY A 286 0.51 -7.72 -7.47
C GLY A 286 -0.01 -9.04 -8.06
N VAL A 287 0.73 -9.62 -9.02
CA VAL A 287 0.34 -10.89 -9.65
C VAL A 287 0.43 -12.06 -8.70
N LEU A 288 1.57 -12.23 -8.01
CA LEU A 288 1.80 -13.42 -7.20
C LEU A 288 0.98 -13.47 -5.91
N GLN A 289 0.55 -12.33 -5.36
CA GLN A 289 -0.29 -12.36 -4.15
C GLN A 289 -1.66 -13.00 -4.37
N THR A 290 -2.14 -13.10 -5.60
CA THR A 290 -3.36 -13.86 -5.93
C THR A 290 -3.20 -15.35 -5.67
N VAL A 291 -1.97 -15.85 -5.68
CA VAL A 291 -1.60 -17.26 -5.41
C VAL A 291 -1.15 -17.43 -3.96
N THR A 292 -0.31 -16.52 -3.46
CA THR A 292 0.29 -16.67 -2.12
C THR A 292 -0.71 -16.46 -0.99
N GLY A 293 -1.77 -15.70 -1.18
CA GLY A 293 -2.88 -15.58 -0.24
C GLY A 293 -3.51 -16.95 0.07
N PRO A 294 -4.12 -17.65 -0.91
CA PRO A 294 -4.64 -19.00 -0.73
C PRO A 294 -3.60 -20.03 -0.27
N LEU A 295 -2.34 -19.88 -0.69
CA LEU A 295 -1.26 -20.76 -0.28
C LEU A 295 -0.98 -20.65 1.22
N SER A 296 -1.09 -19.46 1.78
CA SER A 296 -0.92 -19.22 3.21
C SER A 296 -1.98 -19.91 4.07
N ASP A 297 -3.17 -20.14 3.52
CA ASP A 297 -4.23 -20.92 4.21
C ASP A 297 -3.86 -22.40 4.32
N ARG A 298 -3.06 -22.94 3.40
CA ARG A 298 -2.65 -24.37 3.38
C ARG A 298 -1.33 -24.63 4.08
N TRP A 299 -0.33 -23.76 3.89
CA TRP A 299 1.04 -23.96 4.38
C TRP A 299 1.28 -23.32 5.74
N GLY A 300 0.35 -22.47 6.20
CA GLY A 300 0.48 -21.71 7.43
C GLY A 300 1.02 -20.30 7.20
N ARG A 301 0.86 -19.45 8.20
CA ARG A 301 1.19 -18.01 8.11
C ARG A 301 2.68 -17.73 8.35
N LYS A 302 3.21 -18.33 9.41
CA LYS A 302 4.57 -18.08 9.92
C LYS A 302 5.66 -18.33 8.88
N GLY A 303 5.63 -19.51 8.26
CA GLY A 303 6.66 -19.93 7.28
C GLY A 303 6.69 -19.03 6.06
N LEU A 304 5.51 -18.62 5.53
CA LEU A 304 5.42 -17.74 4.39
C LEU A 304 5.87 -16.29 4.71
N ILE A 305 5.53 -15.77 5.89
CA ILE A 305 5.97 -14.43 6.30
C ILE A 305 7.50 -14.43 6.49
N ALA A 306 8.04 -15.34 7.29
CA ALA A 306 9.49 -15.40 7.54
C ALA A 306 10.28 -15.65 6.26
N GLY A 307 9.88 -16.65 5.46
CA GLY A 307 10.52 -16.97 4.19
C GLY A 307 10.46 -15.82 3.18
N GLY A 308 9.30 -15.15 3.08
CA GLY A 308 9.14 -13.97 2.22
C GLY A 308 10.03 -12.80 2.64
N MET A 309 10.18 -12.55 3.96
CA MET A 309 11.11 -11.53 4.46
C MET A 309 12.57 -11.89 4.11
N TRP A 310 12.97 -13.15 4.20
CA TRP A 310 14.30 -13.59 3.81
C TRP A 310 14.55 -13.50 2.30
N VAL A 311 13.55 -13.80 1.47
CA VAL A 311 13.62 -13.61 0.01
C VAL A 311 13.79 -12.11 -0.32
N GLN A 312 13.05 -11.22 0.34
CA GLN A 312 13.23 -9.77 0.19
C GLN A 312 14.63 -9.33 0.61
N ALA A 313 15.14 -9.80 1.77
CA ALA A 313 16.50 -9.49 2.22
C ALA A 313 17.54 -9.92 1.19
N GLY A 314 17.39 -11.12 0.61
CA GLY A 314 18.25 -11.60 -0.48
C GLY A 314 18.22 -10.69 -1.70
N GLY A 315 17.03 -10.22 -2.12
CA GLY A 315 16.88 -9.24 -3.20
C GLY A 315 17.56 -7.90 -2.89
N LEU A 316 17.44 -7.40 -1.66
CA LEU A 316 18.12 -6.17 -1.23
C LEU A 316 19.64 -6.31 -1.21
N PHE A 317 20.18 -7.41 -0.67
CA PHE A 317 21.63 -7.66 -0.71
C PHE A 317 22.12 -7.83 -2.14
N LEU A 318 21.37 -8.52 -3.00
CA LEU A 318 21.71 -8.64 -4.42
C LEU A 318 21.77 -7.26 -5.07
N THR A 319 20.82 -6.36 -4.77
CA THR A 319 20.84 -4.99 -5.28
C THR A 319 22.06 -4.21 -4.79
N ALA A 320 22.37 -4.29 -3.47
CA ALA A 320 23.40 -3.50 -2.84
C ALA A 320 24.82 -3.89 -3.30
N PHE A 321 25.08 -5.18 -3.49
CA PHE A 321 26.43 -5.73 -3.68
C PHE A 321 26.72 -6.20 -5.11
N THR A 322 25.78 -6.04 -6.06
CA THR A 322 26.02 -6.39 -7.45
C THR A 322 25.75 -5.21 -8.37
N HIS A 323 26.23 -5.33 -9.61
CA HIS A 323 26.06 -4.29 -10.62
C HIS A 323 25.45 -4.86 -11.90
N GLY A 324 24.71 -4.01 -12.59
CA GLY A 324 24.15 -4.29 -13.89
C GLY A 324 22.67 -4.66 -13.92
N PHE A 325 22.03 -4.22 -14.98
CA PHE A 325 20.58 -4.29 -15.18
C PHE A 325 19.99 -5.69 -14.94
N ARG A 326 20.65 -6.75 -15.42
CA ARG A 326 20.13 -8.13 -15.32
C ARG A 326 20.06 -8.61 -13.88
N LEU A 327 21.08 -8.35 -13.07
CA LEU A 327 21.10 -8.75 -11.65
C LEU A 327 20.09 -7.95 -10.84
N TRP A 328 19.95 -6.66 -11.10
CA TRP A 328 18.95 -5.82 -10.46
C TRP A 328 17.52 -6.18 -10.89
N LEU A 329 17.34 -6.68 -12.13
CA LEU A 329 16.06 -7.24 -12.55
C LEU A 329 15.69 -8.49 -11.73
N VAL A 330 16.63 -9.40 -11.54
CA VAL A 330 16.44 -10.57 -10.66
C VAL A 330 16.14 -10.12 -9.22
N ALA A 331 16.89 -9.14 -8.71
CA ALA A 331 16.63 -8.58 -7.37
C ALA A 331 15.23 -7.98 -7.24
N SER A 332 14.74 -7.26 -8.25
CA SER A 332 13.38 -6.70 -8.30
C SER A 332 12.31 -7.80 -8.32
N VAL A 333 12.57 -8.90 -9.02
CA VAL A 333 11.69 -10.09 -9.00
C VAL A 333 11.67 -10.71 -7.60
N LEU A 334 12.83 -10.92 -6.96
CA LEU A 334 12.92 -11.47 -5.60
C LEU A 334 12.17 -10.60 -4.59
N LEU A 335 12.33 -9.28 -4.68
CA LEU A 335 11.57 -8.33 -3.85
C LEU A 335 10.05 -8.51 -4.05
N GLY A 336 9.59 -8.61 -5.31
CA GLY A 336 8.19 -8.82 -5.63
C GLY A 336 7.65 -10.16 -5.10
N VAL A 337 8.40 -11.24 -5.30
CA VAL A 337 8.06 -12.59 -4.77
C VAL A 337 7.96 -12.56 -3.25
N GLY A 338 8.99 -12.04 -2.58
CA GLY A 338 9.01 -11.98 -1.11
C GLY A 338 7.88 -11.14 -0.56
N THR A 339 7.60 -9.98 -1.15
CA THR A 339 6.48 -9.12 -0.73
C THR A 339 5.12 -9.78 -0.97
N ALA A 340 4.94 -10.52 -2.08
CA ALA A 340 3.73 -11.28 -2.34
C ALA A 340 3.49 -12.39 -1.32
N MET A 341 4.55 -13.04 -0.81
CA MET A 341 4.46 -14.03 0.26
C MET A 341 4.06 -13.38 1.59
N VAL A 342 4.55 -12.19 1.87
CA VAL A 342 4.40 -11.50 3.16
C VAL A 342 3.06 -10.78 3.27
N TYR A 343 2.74 -9.91 2.32
CA TYR A 343 1.70 -8.91 2.47
C TYR A 343 0.28 -9.48 2.73
N PRO A 344 -0.28 -10.38 1.88
CA PRO A 344 -1.61 -10.94 2.13
C PRO A 344 -1.63 -11.82 3.38
N THR A 345 -0.51 -12.49 3.66
CA THR A 345 -0.36 -13.39 4.80
C THR A 345 -0.36 -12.64 6.14
N LEU A 346 0.20 -11.42 6.18
CA LEU A 346 0.14 -10.56 7.36
C LEU A 346 -1.29 -10.12 7.69
N ILE A 347 -2.06 -9.70 6.69
CA ILE A 347 -3.47 -9.31 6.86
C ILE A 347 -4.29 -10.50 7.40
N ALA A 348 -4.05 -11.69 6.85
CA ALA A 348 -4.69 -12.92 7.32
C ALA A 348 -4.28 -13.24 8.76
N SER A 349 -2.98 -13.16 9.09
CA SER A 349 -2.47 -13.41 10.46
C SER A 349 -3.08 -12.47 11.51
N ILE A 350 -3.20 -11.17 11.20
CA ILE A 350 -3.89 -10.20 12.08
C ILE A 350 -5.36 -10.58 12.25
N SER A 351 -6.01 -10.99 11.17
CA SER A 351 -7.42 -11.39 11.19
C SER A 351 -7.65 -12.65 12.02
N ASP A 352 -6.74 -13.63 11.93
CA ASP A 352 -6.80 -14.90 12.67
C ASP A 352 -6.51 -14.73 14.18
N ALA A 353 -5.63 -13.76 14.52
CA ALA A 353 -5.26 -13.47 15.90
C ALA A 353 -6.22 -12.52 16.62
N SER A 354 -7.14 -11.87 15.89
CA SER A 354 -8.05 -10.87 16.44
C SER A 354 -9.47 -11.39 16.61
N HIS A 355 -10.11 -11.09 17.76
CA HIS A 355 -11.52 -11.40 17.97
C HIS A 355 -12.41 -10.62 16.97
N PRO A 356 -13.47 -11.19 16.42
CA PRO A 356 -14.33 -10.55 15.42
C PRO A 356 -14.83 -9.15 15.78
N SER A 357 -15.15 -8.90 17.06
CA SER A 357 -15.70 -7.61 17.54
C SER A 357 -14.70 -6.44 17.49
N TRP A 358 -13.39 -6.69 17.45
CA TRP A 358 -12.35 -5.66 17.38
C TRP A 358 -11.32 -5.89 16.26
N ARG A 359 -11.53 -6.90 15.38
CA ARG A 359 -10.67 -7.23 14.24
C ARG A 359 -10.43 -6.05 13.30
N ALA A 360 -11.48 -5.30 12.97
CA ALA A 360 -11.35 -4.12 12.10
C ALA A 360 -10.41 -3.07 12.71
N ARG A 361 -10.49 -2.85 14.03
CA ARG A 361 -9.59 -1.95 14.75
C ARG A 361 -8.15 -2.45 14.78
N SER A 362 -7.92 -3.76 14.96
CA SER A 362 -6.57 -4.35 14.84
C SER A 362 -5.98 -4.18 13.45
N LEU A 363 -6.78 -4.40 12.40
CA LEU A 363 -6.34 -4.16 11.02
C LEU A 363 -5.99 -2.68 10.76
N SER A 364 -6.74 -1.74 11.36
CA SER A 364 -6.40 -0.31 11.26
C SER A 364 -5.09 0.03 11.97
N VAL A 365 -4.83 -0.55 13.15
CA VAL A 365 -3.56 -0.40 13.87
C VAL A 365 -2.40 -1.02 13.10
N TYR A 366 -2.59 -2.22 12.56
CA TYR A 366 -1.61 -2.87 11.68
C TYR A 366 -1.28 -2.00 10.47
N ARG A 367 -2.29 -1.45 9.78
CA ARG A 367 -2.11 -0.56 8.62
C ARG A 367 -1.38 0.72 9.00
N PHE A 368 -1.65 1.27 10.18
CA PHE A 368 -0.90 2.42 10.70
C PHE A 368 0.60 2.10 10.80
N TRP A 369 0.99 1.01 11.44
CA TRP A 369 2.40 0.61 11.55
C TRP A 369 3.01 0.30 10.19
N ARG A 370 2.30 -0.42 9.35
CA ARG A 370 2.71 -0.72 7.99
C ARG A 370 3.02 0.56 7.20
N ASP A 371 2.11 1.53 7.20
CA ASP A 371 2.28 2.75 6.41
C ASP A 371 3.31 3.72 7.02
N MET A 372 3.51 3.71 8.35
CA MET A 372 4.66 4.34 8.99
C MET A 372 6.00 3.77 8.48
N GLY A 373 6.02 2.54 8.01
CA GLY A 373 7.17 1.93 7.36
C GLY A 373 7.69 2.76 6.18
N TYR A 374 6.82 3.36 5.37
CA TYR A 374 7.24 4.27 4.28
C TYR A 374 8.07 5.44 4.80
N ALA A 375 7.56 6.11 5.82
CA ALA A 375 8.23 7.28 6.41
C ALA A 375 9.56 6.91 7.07
N ILE A 376 9.54 5.86 7.90
CA ILE A 376 10.74 5.39 8.61
C ILE A 376 11.78 4.88 7.60
N GLY A 377 11.36 4.13 6.60
CA GLY A 377 12.23 3.58 5.56
C GLY A 377 12.89 4.66 4.72
N ALA A 378 12.12 5.62 4.24
CA ALA A 378 12.65 6.74 3.47
C ALA A 378 13.62 7.58 4.31
N LEU A 379 13.22 7.99 5.52
CA LEU A 379 14.05 8.82 6.39
C LEU A 379 15.35 8.13 6.78
N SER A 380 15.27 6.89 7.31
CA SER A 380 16.47 6.17 7.75
C SER A 380 17.40 5.86 6.58
N SER A 381 16.88 5.43 5.44
CA SER A 381 17.70 5.14 4.27
C SER A 381 18.28 6.42 3.65
N GLY A 382 17.57 7.55 3.68
CA GLY A 382 18.10 8.84 3.27
C GLY A 382 19.31 9.25 4.11
N ILE A 383 19.18 9.20 5.45
CA ILE A 383 20.26 9.53 6.39
C ILE A 383 21.46 8.59 6.18
N ILE A 384 21.23 7.28 6.07
CA ILE A 384 22.33 6.32 5.84
C ILE A 384 22.98 6.58 4.48
N THR A 385 22.21 6.95 3.46
CA THR A 385 22.76 7.28 2.13
C THR A 385 23.65 8.52 2.18
N ASP A 386 23.24 9.57 2.89
CA ASP A 386 24.03 10.79 3.02
C ASP A 386 25.32 10.57 3.81
N LEU A 387 25.34 9.64 4.78
CA LEU A 387 26.52 9.36 5.62
C LEU A 387 27.45 8.28 5.03
N PHE A 388 26.90 7.23 4.45
CA PHE A 388 27.63 6.02 4.09
C PHE A 388 27.45 5.58 2.62
N GLY A 389 26.55 6.24 1.90
CA GLY A 389 26.21 5.90 0.52
C GLY A 389 25.03 4.93 0.37
N ALA A 390 24.43 4.94 -0.82
CA ALA A 390 23.17 4.24 -1.11
C ALA A 390 23.29 2.70 -0.97
N ALA A 391 24.43 2.11 -1.32
CA ALA A 391 24.62 0.66 -1.17
C ALA A 391 24.50 0.22 0.29
N TRP A 392 25.08 0.99 1.23
CA TRP A 392 24.98 0.70 2.66
C TRP A 392 23.55 0.93 3.20
N ALA A 393 22.82 1.92 2.69
CA ALA A 393 21.42 2.11 3.05
C ALA A 393 20.58 0.89 2.64
N ILE A 394 20.77 0.40 1.42
CA ILE A 394 20.05 -0.79 0.91
C ILE A 394 20.44 -2.03 1.73
N ALA A 395 21.74 -2.22 2.02
CA ALA A 395 22.22 -3.35 2.81
C ALA A 395 21.71 -3.33 4.26
N ALA A 396 21.67 -2.15 4.91
CA ALA A 396 21.14 -1.99 6.27
C ALA A 396 19.65 -2.36 6.34
N VAL A 397 18.86 -1.93 5.35
CA VAL A 397 17.45 -2.30 5.23
C VAL A 397 17.31 -3.81 4.95
N GLY A 398 18.19 -4.39 4.13
CA GLY A 398 18.28 -5.85 3.93
C GLY A 398 18.54 -6.62 5.22
N GLY A 399 19.46 -6.13 6.04
CA GLY A 399 19.77 -6.70 7.36
C GLY A 399 18.58 -6.61 8.32
N LEU A 400 17.93 -5.46 8.38
CA LEU A 400 16.71 -5.27 9.19
C LEU A 400 15.58 -6.21 8.73
N THR A 401 15.42 -6.40 7.43
CA THR A 401 14.43 -7.31 6.85
C THR A 401 14.72 -8.76 7.21
N LEU A 402 15.98 -9.18 7.18
CA LEU A 402 16.42 -10.52 7.60
C LEU A 402 16.12 -10.75 9.08
N VAL A 403 16.44 -9.78 9.95
CA VAL A 403 16.14 -9.83 11.39
C VAL A 403 14.64 -9.87 11.64
N SER A 404 13.85 -9.08 10.92
CA SER A 404 12.37 -9.10 11.02
C SER A 404 11.80 -10.47 10.69
N GLY A 405 12.30 -11.14 9.65
CA GLY A 405 11.94 -12.53 9.33
C GLY A 405 12.32 -13.51 10.46
N ALA A 406 13.49 -13.33 11.09
CA ALA A 406 13.90 -14.13 12.24
C ALA A 406 13.00 -13.90 13.48
N ILE A 407 12.59 -12.65 13.74
CA ILE A 407 11.61 -12.32 14.80
C ILE A 407 10.28 -13.04 14.54
N VAL A 408 9.76 -13.03 13.31
CA VAL A 408 8.55 -13.79 12.95
C VAL A 408 8.76 -15.27 13.21
N ALA A 409 9.88 -15.85 12.78
CA ALA A 409 10.19 -17.25 12.97
C ALA A 409 10.31 -17.66 14.45
N ALA A 410 10.77 -16.76 15.32
CA ALA A 410 10.96 -17.03 16.74
C ALA A 410 9.70 -16.77 17.58
N VAL A 411 8.97 -15.66 17.27
CA VAL A 411 7.94 -15.10 18.15
C VAL A 411 6.53 -15.55 17.74
N MET A 412 6.26 -15.69 16.43
CA MET A 412 4.92 -16.03 15.94
C MET A 412 4.63 -17.51 16.21
N ASP A 413 3.46 -17.79 16.78
CA ASP A 413 2.97 -19.16 16.92
C ASP A 413 2.24 -19.57 15.61
N GLU A 414 2.54 -20.78 15.11
CA GLU A 414 1.84 -21.33 13.94
C GLU A 414 0.42 -21.71 14.34
N ARG A 415 -0.55 -20.93 13.92
CA ARG A 415 -1.96 -21.33 13.97
C ARG A 415 -2.32 -21.90 12.61
N ARG A 416 -2.49 -23.21 12.54
CA ARG A 416 -3.13 -23.85 11.39
C ARG A 416 -4.64 -23.63 11.52
N PRO A 417 -5.31 -23.22 10.43
CA PRO A 417 -6.76 -23.03 10.43
C PRO A 417 -7.52 -24.33 10.70
#